data_0a669daf6bb3a6832acbea71d0e9cee3
#
_entry.id   0a669daf6bb3a6832acbea71d0e9cee3
#
_cell.length_a   1.000
_cell.length_b   1.000
_cell.length_c   1.000
_cell.angle_alpha   90.00
_cell.angle_beta   90.00
_cell.angle_gamma   90.00
#
_symmetry.space_group_name_H-M   'P 1'
#
loop_
_entity.id
_entity.type
_entity.pdbx_description
1 polymer ?
#
loop_
_entity_poly.entity_id
_entity_poly.type
_entity_poly.pdbx_seq_one_letter_code
_entity_poly.pdbx_strand_id
1 'polypeptide(L)'
;NFILFNNSGNEAIEFVPPVDEDGFYAIEDGQPYGPDDITWDSPYYSTAMQGGAFRLPNGNTLITDCDSADIEEITESGSVVWSYSQSGTNANIARAQKYAIDHFDEIDNGIAGDINGDGILNILDIVTLVNLILTGNYEASGDINVDGLLNILDIVSLINLILGN
;
A
#
# COMPACT_ATOMS: atom_id res chain seq x y z
N ASN A 1 3.01 0.68 -18.31
CA ASN A 1 1.71 1.32 -18.55
C ASN A 1 1.45 2.34 -17.44
N PHE A 2 0.71 3.39 -17.78
CA PHE A 2 0.20 4.37 -16.85
C PHE A 2 -1.32 4.25 -16.78
N ILE A 3 -1.86 4.35 -15.56
CA ILE A 3 -3.30 4.44 -15.35
C ILE A 3 -3.61 5.75 -14.60
N LEU A 4 -4.64 6.44 -15.02
CA LEU A 4 -5.12 7.66 -14.38
C LEU A 4 -6.64 7.77 -14.51
N PHE A 5 -7.25 8.60 -13.67
CA PHE A 5 -8.64 8.99 -13.83
C PHE A 5 -8.73 10.30 -14.63
N ASN A 6 -9.41 10.25 -15.77
CA ASN A 6 -9.67 11.40 -16.63
C ASN A 6 -10.95 12.12 -16.18
N ASN A 7 -10.81 13.15 -15.37
CA ASN A 7 -11.97 13.91 -14.86
C ASN A 7 -12.78 14.62 -15.96
N SER A 8 -12.18 14.86 -17.13
CA SER A 8 -12.91 15.46 -18.26
C SER A 8 -13.73 14.45 -19.05
N GLY A 9 -13.28 13.20 -19.10
CA GLY A 9 -13.98 12.08 -19.71
C GLY A 9 -14.86 11.30 -18.74
N ASN A 10 -14.66 11.52 -17.43
CA ASN A 10 -15.35 10.80 -16.35
C ASN A 10 -15.12 9.27 -16.41
N GLU A 11 -13.89 8.89 -16.65
CA GLU A 11 -13.47 7.50 -16.81
C GLU A 11 -12.02 7.30 -16.37
N ALA A 12 -11.65 6.10 -15.98
CA ALA A 12 -10.26 5.72 -15.84
C ALA A 12 -9.73 5.28 -17.22
N ILE A 13 -8.52 5.72 -17.54
CA ILE A 13 -7.83 5.33 -18.77
C ILE A 13 -6.46 4.75 -18.47
N GLU A 14 -6.05 3.78 -19.28
CA GLU A 14 -4.71 3.22 -19.26
C GLU A 14 -4.05 3.41 -20.63
N PHE A 15 -2.77 3.76 -20.64
CA PHE A 15 -2.00 3.96 -21.85
C PHE A 15 -0.53 3.59 -21.66
N VAL A 16 0.13 3.36 -22.78
CA VAL A 16 1.59 3.15 -22.83
C VAL A 16 2.21 4.42 -23.43
N PRO A 17 3.06 5.15 -22.68
CA PRO A 17 3.77 6.28 -23.24
C PRO A 17 4.66 5.83 -24.41
N PRO A 18 4.69 6.55 -25.53
CA PRO A 18 5.57 6.23 -26.63
C PRO A 18 7.03 6.47 -26.22
N VAL A 19 7.82 5.42 -26.27
CA VAL A 19 9.27 5.47 -26.02
C VAL A 19 10.00 4.82 -27.21
N ASP A 20 11.18 5.35 -27.53
CA ASP A 20 12.05 4.75 -28.54
C ASP A 20 12.77 3.49 -28.02
N GLU A 21 13.61 2.88 -28.87
CA GLU A 21 14.35 1.65 -28.54
C GLU A 21 15.34 1.85 -27.37
N ASP A 22 15.78 3.09 -27.13
CA ASP A 22 16.69 3.45 -26.03
C ASP A 22 15.95 3.83 -24.73
N GLY A 23 14.60 3.83 -24.76
CA GLY A 23 13.75 4.16 -23.61
C GLY A 23 13.49 5.65 -23.40
N PHE A 24 13.82 6.49 -24.36
CA PHE A 24 13.52 7.91 -24.34
C PHE A 24 12.13 8.20 -24.93
N TYR A 25 11.49 9.24 -24.41
CA TYR A 25 10.19 9.66 -24.93
C TYR A 25 10.33 10.33 -26.29
N ALA A 26 9.61 9.79 -27.28
CA ALA A 26 9.55 10.38 -28.60
C ALA A 26 8.69 11.66 -28.57
N ILE A 27 9.30 12.82 -28.79
CA ILE A 27 8.63 14.12 -28.84
C ILE A 27 8.79 14.71 -30.23
N GLU A 28 7.68 14.95 -30.91
CA GLU A 28 7.68 15.67 -32.19
C GLU A 28 7.46 17.17 -31.97
N ASP A 29 8.25 17.99 -32.67
CA ASP A 29 8.22 19.44 -32.51
C ASP A 29 6.84 20.00 -32.89
N GLY A 30 6.19 20.72 -31.99
CA GLY A 30 4.87 21.32 -32.20
C GLY A 30 3.67 20.38 -32.07
N GLN A 31 3.88 19.12 -31.68
CA GLN A 31 2.80 18.19 -31.40
C GLN A 31 2.66 17.97 -29.88
N PRO A 32 1.44 17.69 -29.39
CA PRO A 32 1.28 17.27 -28.01
C PRO A 32 1.97 15.92 -27.80
N TYR A 33 2.64 15.76 -26.65
CA TYR A 33 3.17 14.49 -26.25
C TYR A 33 2.04 13.56 -25.75
N GLY A 34 2.01 12.34 -26.25
CA GLY A 34 1.09 11.32 -25.77
C GLY A 34 1.00 10.14 -26.75
N PRO A 35 0.47 9.01 -26.30
CA PRO A 35 0.14 7.92 -27.18
C PRO A 35 -1.00 8.31 -28.11
N ASP A 36 -1.02 7.73 -29.32
CA ASP A 36 -2.13 7.92 -30.27
C ASP A 36 -3.42 7.27 -29.78
N ASP A 37 -3.30 6.20 -28.99
CA ASP A 37 -4.42 5.40 -28.48
C ASP A 37 -4.28 5.09 -27.00
N ILE A 38 -5.43 4.96 -26.32
CA ILE A 38 -5.53 4.37 -24.98
C ILE A 38 -5.60 2.84 -25.10
N THR A 39 -5.01 2.12 -24.13
CA THR A 39 -5.00 0.65 -24.14
C THR A 39 -6.18 0.05 -23.42
N TRP A 40 -6.81 0.81 -22.53
CA TRP A 40 -7.99 0.41 -21.78
C TRP A 40 -8.72 1.64 -21.22
N ASP A 41 -10.03 1.55 -21.14
CA ASP A 41 -10.92 2.52 -20.49
C ASP A 41 -11.94 1.83 -19.59
N SER A 42 -12.34 2.50 -18.52
CA SER A 42 -13.39 2.04 -17.61
C SER A 42 -14.77 2.43 -18.11
N PRO A 43 -15.85 1.86 -17.52
CA PRO A 43 -17.16 2.47 -17.60
C PRO A 43 -17.15 3.93 -17.11
N TYR A 44 -18.18 4.68 -17.53
CA TYR A 44 -18.38 6.07 -17.13
C TYR A 44 -18.73 6.19 -15.63
N TYR A 45 -18.11 7.18 -14.97
CA TYR A 45 -18.38 7.61 -13.59
C TYR A 45 -18.87 9.06 -13.57
N SER A 46 -19.62 9.46 -12.54
CA SER A 46 -20.22 10.81 -12.50
C SER A 46 -19.33 11.88 -11.84
N THR A 47 -18.10 11.53 -11.46
CA THR A 47 -17.22 12.45 -10.74
C THR A 47 -16.57 13.47 -11.69
N ALA A 48 -16.79 14.74 -11.42
CA ALA A 48 -16.26 15.85 -12.23
C ALA A 48 -15.01 16.49 -11.64
N MET A 49 -14.72 16.32 -10.36
CA MET A 49 -13.66 17.06 -9.68
C MET A 49 -12.46 16.22 -9.29
N GLN A 50 -12.68 15.06 -8.76
CA GLN A 50 -11.62 14.16 -8.29
C GLN A 50 -12.05 12.71 -8.51
N GLY A 51 -11.21 11.96 -9.20
CA GLY A 51 -11.34 10.52 -9.34
C GLY A 51 -10.00 9.86 -9.11
N GLY A 52 -10.02 8.59 -8.74
CA GLY A 52 -8.83 7.78 -8.56
C GLY A 52 -8.93 6.48 -9.34
N ALA A 53 -7.82 6.03 -9.92
CA ALA A 53 -7.74 4.73 -10.58
C ALA A 53 -6.42 4.06 -10.24
N PHE A 54 -6.48 2.80 -9.81
CA PHE A 54 -5.32 1.99 -9.48
C PHE A 54 -5.47 0.58 -10.03
N ARG A 55 -4.53 0.12 -10.85
CA ARG A 55 -4.46 -1.27 -11.26
C ARG A 55 -3.98 -2.12 -10.08
N LEU A 56 -4.76 -3.13 -9.74
CA LEU A 56 -4.44 -4.06 -8.66
C LEU A 56 -3.62 -5.26 -9.19
N PRO A 57 -2.86 -5.95 -8.32
CA PRO A 57 -2.06 -7.11 -8.72
C PRO A 57 -2.87 -8.26 -9.34
N ASN A 58 -4.16 -8.36 -9.03
CA ASN A 58 -5.07 -9.37 -9.61
C ASN A 58 -5.60 -9.00 -11.01
N GLY A 59 -5.17 -7.86 -11.57
CA GLY A 59 -5.62 -7.36 -12.86
C GLY A 59 -6.89 -6.50 -12.83
N ASN A 60 -7.59 -6.45 -11.69
CA ASN A 60 -8.72 -5.55 -11.51
C ASN A 60 -8.27 -4.09 -11.33
N THR A 61 -9.20 -3.16 -11.42
CA THR A 61 -8.95 -1.73 -11.19
C THR A 61 -9.79 -1.24 -10.02
N LEU A 62 -9.13 -0.57 -9.06
CA LEU A 62 -9.81 0.15 -8.00
C LEU A 62 -10.13 1.56 -8.51
N ILE A 63 -11.40 1.90 -8.56
CA ILE A 63 -11.92 3.23 -8.95
C ILE A 63 -12.40 3.95 -7.70
N THR A 64 -12.11 5.24 -7.60
CA THR A 64 -12.71 6.13 -6.60
C THR A 64 -13.54 7.16 -7.32
N ASP A 65 -14.84 7.16 -7.10
CA ASP A 65 -15.77 8.21 -7.53
C ASP A 65 -15.96 9.19 -6.36
N CYS A 66 -15.33 10.35 -6.44
CA CYS A 66 -15.31 11.32 -5.36
C CYS A 66 -16.71 11.88 -5.08
N ASP A 67 -17.42 12.28 -6.12
CA ASP A 67 -18.68 13.00 -5.98
C ASP A 67 -19.82 12.11 -5.50
N SER A 68 -19.77 10.82 -5.85
CA SER A 68 -20.72 9.80 -5.36
C SER A 68 -20.30 9.21 -4.01
N ALA A 69 -19.07 9.48 -3.56
CA ALA A 69 -18.43 8.88 -2.40
C ALA A 69 -18.39 7.34 -2.47
N ASP A 70 -18.12 6.81 -3.66
CA ASP A 70 -18.05 5.39 -3.96
C ASP A 70 -16.62 4.94 -4.27
N ILE A 71 -16.31 3.72 -3.84
CA ILE A 71 -15.10 3.01 -4.23
C ILE A 71 -15.54 1.69 -4.83
N GLU A 72 -15.05 1.38 -6.02
CA GLU A 72 -15.37 0.13 -6.71
C GLU A 72 -14.11 -0.60 -7.15
N GLU A 73 -14.11 -1.91 -7.03
CA GLU A 73 -13.17 -2.77 -7.73
C GLU A 73 -13.87 -3.36 -8.94
N ILE A 74 -13.34 -3.10 -10.13
CA ILE A 74 -13.89 -3.57 -11.40
C ILE A 74 -12.91 -4.49 -12.11
N THR A 75 -13.46 -5.45 -12.85
CA THR A 75 -12.67 -6.31 -13.77
C THR A 75 -12.20 -5.50 -14.98
N GLU A 76 -11.33 -6.09 -15.80
CA GLU A 76 -10.92 -5.52 -17.09
C GLU A 76 -12.12 -5.23 -18.01
N SER A 77 -13.19 -6.07 -17.93
CA SER A 77 -14.43 -5.86 -18.69
C SER A 77 -15.39 -4.84 -18.08
N GLY A 78 -15.01 -4.15 -17.00
CA GLY A 78 -15.83 -3.15 -16.34
C GLY A 78 -16.89 -3.69 -15.36
N SER A 79 -16.88 -5.01 -15.06
CA SER A 79 -17.84 -5.58 -14.10
C SER A 79 -17.41 -5.32 -12.66
N VAL A 80 -18.29 -4.76 -11.83
CA VAL A 80 -18.03 -4.52 -10.40
C VAL A 80 -17.97 -5.85 -9.65
N VAL A 81 -16.88 -6.09 -8.94
CA VAL A 81 -16.66 -7.28 -8.09
C VAL A 81 -16.66 -6.94 -6.61
N TRP A 82 -16.45 -5.70 -6.25
CA TRP A 82 -16.53 -5.19 -4.88
C TRP A 82 -16.87 -3.70 -4.89
N SER A 83 -17.62 -3.23 -3.91
CA SER A 83 -17.93 -1.81 -3.76
C SER A 83 -18.05 -1.39 -2.30
N TYR A 84 -17.76 -0.13 -2.05
CA TYR A 84 -18.00 0.58 -0.80
C TYR A 84 -18.58 1.94 -1.10
N SER A 85 -19.65 2.33 -0.36
CA SER A 85 -20.28 3.64 -0.48
C SER A 85 -20.33 4.31 0.89
N GLN A 86 -19.87 5.54 0.95
CA GLN A 86 -20.02 6.36 2.16
C GLN A 86 -21.29 7.17 2.09
N SER A 87 -22.17 6.99 3.06
CA SER A 87 -23.40 7.77 3.19
C SER A 87 -23.22 8.98 4.11
N GLY A 88 -23.83 10.09 3.80
CA GLY A 88 -23.82 11.30 4.62
C GLY A 88 -24.03 12.57 3.80
N THR A 89 -24.37 13.67 4.48
CA THR A 89 -24.49 14.98 3.82
C THR A 89 -23.08 15.47 3.45
N ASN A 90 -22.84 15.71 2.15
CA ASN A 90 -21.53 16.06 1.58
C ASN A 90 -20.44 14.99 1.78
N ALA A 91 -20.81 13.71 1.72
CA ALA A 91 -19.82 12.66 1.68
C ALA A 91 -19.03 12.73 0.37
N ASN A 92 -17.71 12.77 0.46
CA ASN A 92 -16.79 12.71 -0.67
C ASN A 92 -15.58 11.84 -0.30
N ILE A 93 -15.11 11.03 -1.25
CA ILE A 93 -13.89 10.24 -1.10
C ILE A 93 -12.90 10.68 -2.17
N ALA A 94 -11.88 11.43 -1.79
CA ALA A 94 -10.93 11.98 -2.74
C ALA A 94 -10.04 10.93 -3.41
N ARG A 95 -9.69 9.87 -2.68
CA ARG A 95 -8.81 8.81 -3.16
C ARG A 95 -8.88 7.58 -2.25
N ALA A 96 -8.83 6.40 -2.86
CA ALA A 96 -8.67 5.14 -2.16
C ALA A 96 -7.45 4.37 -2.69
N GLN A 97 -6.83 3.57 -1.84
CA GLN A 97 -5.81 2.60 -2.19
C GLN A 97 -6.12 1.28 -1.48
N LYS A 98 -5.84 0.17 -2.16
CA LYS A 98 -6.00 -1.17 -1.60
C LYS A 98 -4.62 -1.80 -1.45
N TYR A 99 -4.35 -2.29 -0.27
CA TYR A 99 -3.13 -2.98 0.07
C TYR A 99 -3.42 -4.45 0.35
N ALA A 100 -2.46 -5.33 0.14
CA ALA A 100 -2.52 -6.69 0.61
C ALA A 100 -2.63 -6.70 2.15
N ILE A 101 -3.24 -7.73 2.72
CA ILE A 101 -3.46 -7.80 4.16
C ILE A 101 -2.14 -7.82 4.96
N ASP A 102 -1.09 -8.33 4.33
CA ASP A 102 0.29 -8.42 4.84
C ASP A 102 1.17 -7.22 4.45
N HIS A 103 0.61 -6.22 3.77
CA HIS A 103 1.38 -5.05 3.30
C HIS A 103 2.04 -4.27 4.44
N PHE A 104 1.43 -4.29 5.61
CA PHE A 104 1.92 -3.61 6.80
C PHE A 104 2.70 -4.53 7.73
N ASP A 105 2.73 -5.84 7.46
CA ASP A 105 3.50 -6.79 8.26
C ASP A 105 5.01 -6.57 8.11
N GLU A 106 5.45 -6.06 6.92
CA GLU A 106 6.85 -5.62 6.70
C GLU A 106 7.11 -4.18 7.18
N ILE A 107 6.06 -3.41 7.44
CA ILE A 107 6.17 -2.20 8.24
C ILE A 107 6.00 -2.65 9.68
N ASP A 108 6.87 -3.52 10.12
CA ASP A 108 7.12 -3.67 11.52
C ASP A 108 7.71 -2.32 11.99
N ASN A 109 6.81 -1.38 12.31
CA ASN A 109 7.08 -0.35 13.28
C ASN A 109 7.18 -1.03 14.64
N GLY A 110 7.85 -2.19 14.67
CA GLY A 110 8.08 -2.93 15.86
C GLY A 110 8.69 -1.96 16.84
N ILE A 111 7.97 -1.67 17.87
CA ILE A 111 8.58 -1.06 19.04
C ILE A 111 9.78 -1.95 19.31
N ALA A 112 10.99 -1.41 19.11
CA ALA A 112 12.20 -2.22 19.28
C ALA A 112 12.09 -2.92 20.63
N GLY A 113 12.09 -4.26 20.62
CA GLY A 113 11.88 -5.05 21.82
C GLY A 113 10.45 -5.53 22.10
N ASP A 114 9.45 -5.18 21.28
CA ASP A 114 8.11 -5.80 21.31
C ASP A 114 8.17 -7.16 20.58
N ILE A 115 8.59 -8.18 21.33
CA ILE A 115 8.89 -9.50 20.76
C ILE A 115 7.62 -10.34 20.61
N ASN A 116 6.59 -10.05 21.42
CA ASN A 116 5.31 -10.74 21.37
C ASN A 116 4.33 -10.12 20.35
N GLY A 117 4.64 -8.93 19.79
CA GLY A 117 3.85 -8.23 18.77
C GLY A 117 2.54 -7.65 19.28
N ASP A 118 2.40 -7.37 20.60
CA ASP A 118 1.18 -6.83 21.18
C ASP A 118 1.11 -5.29 21.14
N GLY A 119 2.17 -4.62 20.67
CA GLY A 119 2.28 -3.16 20.56
C GLY A 119 2.65 -2.48 21.87
N ILE A 120 3.03 -3.22 22.92
CA ILE A 120 3.36 -2.69 24.25
C ILE A 120 4.69 -3.24 24.74
N LEU A 121 5.70 -2.42 24.80
CA LEU A 121 7.00 -2.79 25.37
C LEU A 121 6.90 -3.01 26.90
N ASN A 122 6.96 -4.27 27.36
CA ASN A 122 6.79 -4.63 28.76
C ASN A 122 7.47 -5.95 29.15
N ILE A 123 7.21 -6.43 30.38
CA ILE A 123 7.81 -7.66 30.90
C ILE A 123 7.47 -8.92 30.10
N LEU A 124 6.36 -8.94 29.34
CA LEU A 124 5.97 -10.11 28.55
C LEU A 124 6.93 -10.33 27.38
N ASP A 125 7.52 -9.26 26.84
CA ASP A 125 8.54 -9.33 25.81
C ASP A 125 9.83 -9.98 26.32
N ILE A 126 10.22 -9.65 27.56
CA ILE A 126 11.35 -10.30 28.22
C ILE A 126 11.10 -11.81 28.37
N VAL A 127 9.90 -12.21 28.77
CA VAL A 127 9.53 -13.62 28.90
C VAL A 127 9.56 -14.32 27.54
N THR A 128 9.07 -13.66 26.51
CA THR A 128 9.10 -14.17 25.12
C THR A 128 10.53 -14.33 24.64
N LEU A 129 11.39 -13.34 24.85
CA LEU A 129 12.83 -13.41 24.49
C LEU A 129 13.55 -14.54 25.22
N VAL A 130 13.31 -14.70 26.51
CA VAL A 130 13.88 -15.81 27.29
C VAL A 130 13.49 -17.18 26.69
N ASN A 131 12.22 -17.34 26.29
CA ASN A 131 11.75 -18.57 25.67
C ASN A 131 12.42 -18.81 24.31
N LEU A 132 12.60 -17.78 23.48
CA LEU A 132 13.30 -17.89 22.20
C LEU A 132 14.76 -18.36 22.41
N ILE A 133 15.46 -17.76 23.38
CA ILE A 133 16.84 -18.16 23.73
C ILE A 133 16.90 -19.61 24.21
N LEU A 134 16.00 -20.02 25.10
CA LEU A 134 15.98 -21.39 25.64
C LEU A 134 15.63 -22.43 24.59
N THR A 135 14.83 -22.09 23.59
CA THR A 135 14.45 -22.99 22.50
C THR A 135 15.45 -23.00 21.34
N GLY A 136 16.40 -22.07 21.34
CA GLY A 136 17.40 -21.91 20.27
C GLY A 136 16.80 -21.37 18.96
N ASN A 137 15.64 -20.77 19.02
CA ASN A 137 15.02 -20.12 17.85
C ASN A 137 15.57 -18.71 17.73
N TYR A 138 16.05 -18.35 16.52
CA TYR A 138 16.45 -17.00 16.22
C TYR A 138 15.28 -16.20 15.67
N GLU A 139 15.07 -15.02 16.24
CA GLU A 139 14.14 -14.02 15.74
C GLU A 139 14.80 -12.64 15.78
N ALA A 140 14.80 -11.93 14.65
CA ALA A 140 15.54 -10.68 14.50
C ALA A 140 15.03 -9.57 15.44
N SER A 141 13.73 -9.57 15.78
CA SER A 141 13.13 -8.64 16.74
C SER A 141 13.69 -8.76 18.16
N GLY A 142 14.26 -9.93 18.48
CA GLY A 142 14.87 -10.21 19.77
C GLY A 142 16.36 -9.87 19.87
N ASP A 143 17.04 -9.65 18.73
CA ASP A 143 18.45 -9.23 18.68
C ASP A 143 18.54 -7.71 18.89
N ILE A 144 18.41 -7.30 20.15
CA ILE A 144 18.30 -5.88 20.54
C ILE A 144 19.62 -5.14 20.36
N ASN A 145 20.74 -5.83 20.53
CA ASN A 145 22.09 -5.26 20.38
C ASN A 145 22.65 -5.37 18.96
N VAL A 146 21.94 -6.07 18.06
CA VAL A 146 22.25 -6.27 16.64
C VAL A 146 23.63 -6.94 16.44
N ASP A 147 23.96 -7.94 17.29
CA ASP A 147 25.20 -8.70 17.17
C ASP A 147 25.05 -10.03 16.38
N GLY A 148 23.81 -10.35 15.97
CA GLY A 148 23.47 -11.56 15.20
C GLY A 148 23.24 -12.80 16.06
N LEU A 149 23.21 -12.66 17.38
CA LEU A 149 23.03 -13.76 18.32
C LEU A 149 21.93 -13.43 19.34
N LEU A 150 20.98 -14.34 19.55
CA LEU A 150 20.04 -14.22 20.67
C LEU A 150 20.66 -14.78 21.94
N ASN A 151 20.93 -13.92 22.93
CA ASN A 151 21.55 -14.31 24.18
C ASN A 151 21.18 -13.40 25.36
N ILE A 152 21.86 -13.59 26.51
CA ILE A 152 21.56 -12.83 27.73
C ILE A 152 21.80 -11.31 27.59
N LEU A 153 22.63 -10.87 26.63
CA LEU A 153 22.93 -9.46 26.41
C LEU A 153 21.71 -8.75 25.83
N ASP A 154 20.91 -9.44 25.02
CA ASP A 154 19.66 -8.91 24.48
C ASP A 154 18.62 -8.72 25.56
N ILE A 155 18.53 -9.68 26.50
CA ILE A 155 17.64 -9.53 27.68
C ILE A 155 18.01 -8.30 28.49
N VAL A 156 19.32 -8.07 28.73
CA VAL A 156 19.78 -6.88 29.46
C VAL A 156 19.48 -5.58 28.69
N SER A 157 19.69 -5.61 27.37
CA SER A 157 19.38 -4.47 26.51
C SER A 157 17.89 -4.17 26.50
N LEU A 158 17.04 -5.20 26.43
CA LEU A 158 15.58 -5.06 26.48
C LEU A 158 15.10 -4.51 27.83
N ILE A 159 15.67 -4.98 28.94
CA ILE A 159 15.35 -4.44 30.27
C ILE A 159 15.70 -2.95 30.35
N ASN A 160 16.84 -2.54 29.85
CA ASN A 160 17.24 -1.13 29.83
C ASN A 160 16.29 -0.30 28.98
N LEU A 161 15.86 -0.81 27.84
CA LEU A 161 14.90 -0.16 26.97
C LEU A 161 13.53 0.03 27.66
N ILE A 162 13.03 -0.99 28.36
CA ILE A 162 11.78 -0.92 29.12
C ILE A 162 11.88 0.08 30.28
N LEU A 163 13.03 0.17 30.95
CA LEU A 163 13.24 1.09 32.06
C LEU A 163 13.55 2.53 31.62
N GLY A 164 13.76 2.78 30.33
CA GLY A 164 14.08 4.09 29.78
C GLY A 164 15.51 4.57 30.11
N ASN A 165 16.44 3.65 30.27
CA ASN A 165 17.86 3.91 30.58
C ASN A 165 18.73 3.79 29.35
#